data_238bd289812e0d02be59b5bdbd1b4c40
#
_entry.id   238bd289812e0d02be59b5bdbd1b4c40
#
_cell.length_a   1.000
_cell.length_b   1.000
_cell.length_c   1.000
_cell.angle_alpha   90.00
_cell.angle_beta   90.00
_cell.angle_gamma   90.00
#
_symmetry.space_group_name_H-M   'P 1'
#
loop_
_entity.id
_entity.type
_entity.pdbx_description
1 polymer ?
#
loop_
_entity_poly.entity_id
_entity_poly.type
_entity_poly.pdbx_seq_one_letter_code
_entity_poly.pdbx_strand_id
1 'polypeptide(L)'
;MASDASAALAVRQKIQNFLNAACTGNLDLLKKIAAQLDDGKGLAKTVADIKDANKRGAIHFAAREGKTEVCKFLLEELKLDVDTIDEDGDTPLLHTARQGHTLTAKYLLECGANPTIPSDLGATALHHSAGIGNIELLKHILAKGVEVDSQSDAGTPLVWAAGHGQHDAVKVLLEHNANPNAETEDNVTPLLSAVAAGSLASLDLLIQAGAKVNITAGGATPLHIAADHGNPELINSLLKAGADPNAIDEDGQKPIQVAAARGQRKAVEILFPLTSRNDAIPVWTVDGILECMQSETSKQLEEMKNLKEAKGTRDTALLTSDLPEVAPEAKKKAAEAKSRGDEAFKRKDFLTAVDVYTQAIDFDPTDATLLSNRSLCWIRIGQPEQALADAKACRALRPDWPKACYREAANAFYEGVQLDPENKELINAFRFVISPPCPLYLGYPCFAASELILPIAGGKLWKQGGSFTVKKRKNPKFLLSC
;
A
#
# COMPACT_ATOMS: atom_id res chain seq x y z
N MET A 1 25.79 34.00 -13.14
CA MET A 1 25.17 33.15 -12.08
C MET A 1 23.67 33.39 -11.91
N ALA A 2 23.14 34.61 -11.69
CA ALA A 2 21.68 34.80 -11.55
C ALA A 2 20.90 34.60 -12.86
N SER A 3 21.47 34.98 -14.02
CA SER A 3 20.91 34.81 -15.36
C SER A 3 20.81 33.33 -15.74
N ASP A 4 21.82 32.51 -15.38
CA ASP A 4 21.88 31.09 -15.72
C ASP A 4 20.88 30.28 -14.90
N ALA A 5 20.68 30.61 -13.62
CA ALA A 5 19.67 30.02 -12.76
C ALA A 5 18.24 30.31 -13.26
N SER A 6 17.97 31.53 -13.76
CA SER A 6 16.68 31.91 -14.34
C SER A 6 16.42 31.18 -15.67
N ALA A 7 17.43 31.01 -16.52
CA ALA A 7 17.31 30.25 -17.77
C ALA A 7 17.05 28.77 -17.51
N ALA A 8 17.76 28.16 -16.56
CA ALA A 8 17.55 26.76 -16.16
C ALA A 8 16.13 26.50 -15.57
N LEU A 9 15.61 27.47 -14.79
CA LEU A 9 14.25 27.39 -14.25
C LEU A 9 13.21 27.46 -15.39
N ALA A 10 13.41 28.33 -16.38
CA ALA A 10 12.53 28.45 -17.53
C ALA A 10 12.49 27.15 -18.37
N VAL A 11 13.64 26.51 -18.58
CA VAL A 11 13.72 25.22 -19.29
C VAL A 11 12.99 24.13 -18.49
N ARG A 12 13.21 24.05 -17.17
CA ARG A 12 12.50 23.08 -16.30
C ARG A 12 10.99 23.29 -16.37
N GLN A 13 10.51 24.53 -16.37
CA GLN A 13 9.08 24.84 -16.50
C GLN A 13 8.51 24.39 -17.85
N LYS A 14 9.27 24.58 -18.94
CA LYS A 14 8.87 24.10 -20.28
C LYS A 14 8.77 22.57 -20.32
N ILE A 15 9.75 21.87 -19.75
CA ILE A 15 9.72 20.40 -19.63
C ILE A 15 8.47 19.94 -18.86
N GLN A 16 8.18 20.58 -17.73
CA GLN A 16 6.97 20.26 -16.96
C GLN A 16 5.69 20.49 -17.76
N ASN A 17 5.61 21.61 -18.48
CA ASN A 17 4.47 21.94 -19.34
C ASN A 17 4.34 20.94 -20.50
N PHE A 18 5.45 20.45 -21.05
CA PHE A 18 5.47 19.44 -22.09
C PHE A 18 4.90 18.10 -21.59
N LEU A 19 5.36 17.62 -20.44
CA LEU A 19 4.85 16.38 -19.82
C LEU A 19 3.38 16.52 -19.41
N ASN A 20 2.97 17.68 -18.93
CA ASN A 20 1.56 17.98 -18.64
C ASN A 20 0.69 17.99 -19.92
N ALA A 21 1.21 18.47 -21.04
CA ALA A 21 0.51 18.43 -22.32
C ALA A 21 0.30 16.99 -22.80
N ALA A 22 1.28 16.10 -22.58
CA ALA A 22 1.13 14.66 -22.84
C ALA A 22 0.06 14.04 -21.93
N CYS A 23 0.08 14.35 -20.64
CA CYS A 23 -0.87 13.88 -19.64
C CYS A 23 -2.33 14.31 -19.96
N THR A 24 -2.52 15.57 -20.36
CA THR A 24 -3.84 16.11 -20.70
C THR A 24 -4.33 15.74 -22.11
N GLY A 25 -3.45 15.22 -22.96
CA GLY A 25 -3.77 14.89 -24.34
C GLY A 25 -3.76 16.12 -25.28
N ASN A 26 -3.19 17.25 -24.88
CA ASN A 26 -3.14 18.45 -25.70
C ASN A 26 -2.00 18.35 -26.74
N LEU A 27 -2.29 17.71 -27.86
CA LEU A 27 -1.33 17.41 -28.91
C LEU A 27 -0.72 18.67 -29.54
N ASP A 28 -1.51 19.74 -29.77
CA ASP A 28 -1.04 20.98 -30.38
C ASP A 28 -0.04 21.70 -29.46
N LEU A 29 -0.37 21.77 -28.16
CA LEU A 29 0.53 22.34 -27.16
C LEU A 29 1.80 21.51 -27.02
N LEU A 30 1.68 20.19 -27.03
CA LEU A 30 2.81 19.27 -26.95
C LEU A 30 3.76 19.47 -28.14
N LYS A 31 3.25 19.49 -29.39
CA LYS A 31 4.02 19.74 -30.60
C LYS A 31 4.71 21.13 -30.55
N LYS A 32 4.01 22.17 -30.10
CA LYS A 32 4.53 23.51 -29.96
C LYS A 32 5.69 23.60 -28.96
N ILE A 33 5.53 22.98 -27.78
CA ILE A 33 6.57 23.01 -26.74
C ILE A 33 7.78 22.17 -27.18
N ALA A 34 7.54 21.02 -27.78
CA ALA A 34 8.59 20.13 -28.30
C ALA A 34 9.50 20.89 -29.30
N ALA A 35 8.90 21.62 -30.25
CA ALA A 35 9.64 22.44 -31.19
C ALA A 35 10.44 23.58 -30.51
N GLN A 36 9.98 24.11 -29.37
CA GLN A 36 10.70 25.13 -28.60
C GLN A 36 11.85 24.57 -27.74
N LEU A 37 11.84 23.28 -27.47
CA LEU A 37 12.87 22.61 -26.69
C LEU A 37 13.93 21.95 -27.58
N ASP A 38 13.68 21.84 -28.89
CA ASP A 38 14.63 21.29 -29.83
C ASP A 38 15.81 22.28 -30.03
N ASP A 39 16.97 21.85 -29.61
CA ASP A 39 18.24 22.55 -29.69
C ASP A 39 19.03 22.24 -30.98
N GLY A 40 18.35 21.67 -31.98
CA GLY A 40 18.94 21.25 -33.25
C GLY A 40 19.42 19.84 -33.31
N LYS A 41 19.16 19.03 -32.25
CA LYS A 41 19.43 17.57 -32.23
C LYS A 41 18.36 16.77 -32.98
N GLY A 42 17.27 17.38 -33.33
CA GLY A 42 16.09 16.79 -33.95
C GLY A 42 15.00 16.43 -32.93
N LEU A 43 13.76 16.72 -33.33
CA LEU A 43 12.58 16.66 -32.45
C LEU A 43 12.41 15.31 -31.76
N ALA A 44 12.64 14.21 -32.48
CA ALA A 44 12.52 12.84 -31.93
C ALA A 44 13.49 12.59 -30.77
N LYS A 45 14.76 12.98 -30.93
CA LYS A 45 15.79 12.84 -29.89
C LYS A 45 15.53 13.74 -28.70
N THR A 46 15.18 14.99 -28.95
CA THR A 46 14.80 15.95 -27.89
C THR A 46 13.65 15.42 -27.05
N VAL A 47 12.59 14.89 -27.67
CA VAL A 47 11.43 14.34 -26.97
C VAL A 47 11.78 13.05 -26.20
N ALA A 48 12.64 12.20 -26.76
CA ALA A 48 13.10 10.97 -26.08
C ALA A 48 13.94 11.29 -24.82
N ASP A 49 14.74 12.36 -24.85
CA ASP A 49 15.60 12.77 -23.75
C ASP A 49 14.80 13.46 -22.61
N ILE A 50 13.59 13.97 -22.90
CA ILE A 50 12.74 14.62 -21.89
C ILE A 50 12.09 13.58 -20.99
N LYS A 51 12.58 13.48 -19.76
CA LYS A 51 12.08 12.60 -18.72
C LYS A 51 11.92 13.32 -17.39
N ASP A 52 10.98 12.87 -16.56
CA ASP A 52 10.85 13.32 -15.16
C ASP A 52 11.90 12.66 -14.25
N ALA A 53 11.80 12.93 -12.95
CA ALA A 53 12.69 12.34 -11.94
C ALA A 53 12.60 10.80 -11.87
N ASN A 54 11.48 10.23 -12.27
CA ASN A 54 11.24 8.77 -12.31
C ASN A 54 11.49 8.19 -13.71
N LYS A 55 12.27 8.84 -14.55
CA LYS A 55 12.59 8.47 -15.94
C LYS A 55 11.36 8.36 -16.87
N ARG A 56 10.19 8.86 -16.48
CA ARG A 56 8.97 8.82 -17.31
C ARG A 56 9.01 9.91 -18.36
N GLY A 57 8.94 9.51 -19.63
CA GLY A 57 8.79 10.41 -20.78
C GLY A 57 7.32 10.67 -21.14
N ALA A 58 7.10 11.49 -22.16
CA ALA A 58 5.77 11.86 -22.65
C ALA A 58 4.87 10.66 -22.95
N ILE A 59 5.45 9.57 -23.47
CA ILE A 59 4.68 8.36 -23.81
C ILE A 59 4.13 7.65 -22.58
N HIS A 60 4.87 7.63 -21.45
CA HIS A 60 4.39 7.05 -20.20
C HIS A 60 3.18 7.82 -19.65
N PHE A 61 3.27 9.18 -19.67
CA PHE A 61 2.16 10.03 -19.23
C PHE A 61 0.94 9.91 -20.16
N ALA A 62 1.14 9.91 -21.47
CA ALA A 62 0.06 9.73 -22.42
C ALA A 62 -0.61 8.36 -22.29
N ALA A 63 0.18 7.30 -22.13
CA ALA A 63 -0.30 5.94 -21.92
C ALA A 63 -1.09 5.82 -20.61
N ARG A 64 -0.54 6.33 -19.50
CA ARG A 64 -1.19 6.31 -18.19
C ARG A 64 -2.55 6.99 -18.18
N GLU A 65 -2.73 8.05 -18.96
CA GLU A 65 -3.97 8.82 -19.04
C GLU A 65 -4.83 8.44 -20.28
N GLY A 66 -4.47 7.38 -21.00
CA GLY A 66 -5.23 6.89 -22.13
C GLY A 66 -5.28 7.82 -23.34
N LYS A 67 -4.26 8.67 -23.54
CA LYS A 67 -4.22 9.69 -24.61
C LYS A 67 -3.67 9.09 -25.91
N THR A 68 -4.47 8.25 -26.56
CA THR A 68 -4.08 7.49 -27.76
C THR A 68 -3.51 8.37 -28.89
N GLU A 69 -4.09 9.56 -29.14
CA GLU A 69 -3.62 10.45 -30.21
C GLU A 69 -2.21 11.01 -29.92
N VAL A 70 -1.87 11.24 -28.66
CA VAL A 70 -0.51 11.61 -28.27
C VAL A 70 0.44 10.42 -28.46
N CYS A 71 0.03 9.21 -28.08
CA CYS A 71 0.81 8.00 -28.32
C CYS A 71 1.06 7.78 -29.82
N LYS A 72 0.06 8.01 -30.68
CA LYS A 72 0.21 7.93 -32.13
C LYS A 72 1.27 8.90 -32.63
N PHE A 73 1.20 10.17 -32.25
CA PHE A 73 2.19 11.15 -32.62
C PHE A 73 3.62 10.73 -32.21
N LEU A 74 3.79 10.27 -30.96
CA LEU A 74 5.09 9.87 -30.44
C LEU A 74 5.67 8.65 -31.14
N LEU A 75 4.82 7.67 -31.50
CA LEU A 75 5.27 6.40 -32.11
C LEU A 75 5.31 6.49 -33.65
N GLU A 76 4.32 7.11 -34.30
CA GLU A 76 4.23 7.12 -35.77
C GLU A 76 5.06 8.25 -36.39
N GLU A 77 5.00 9.48 -35.84
CA GLU A 77 5.71 10.64 -36.38
C GLU A 77 7.15 10.73 -35.83
N LEU A 78 7.35 10.55 -34.52
CA LEU A 78 8.67 10.66 -33.91
C LEU A 78 9.44 9.34 -33.80
N LYS A 79 8.79 8.18 -34.07
CA LYS A 79 9.41 6.85 -34.02
C LYS A 79 10.09 6.54 -32.69
N LEU A 80 9.49 6.99 -31.58
CA LEU A 80 10.01 6.63 -30.26
C LEU A 80 9.86 5.14 -30.00
N ASP A 81 10.69 4.61 -29.10
CA ASP A 81 10.61 3.23 -28.65
C ASP A 81 9.32 3.02 -27.82
N VAL A 82 8.50 2.04 -28.24
CA VAL A 82 7.23 1.69 -27.62
C VAL A 82 7.42 1.00 -26.27
N ASP A 83 8.56 0.35 -26.06
CA ASP A 83 8.90 -0.44 -24.87
C ASP A 83 9.86 0.30 -23.92
N THR A 84 9.97 1.62 -24.07
CA THR A 84 10.79 2.42 -23.14
C THR A 84 10.31 2.22 -21.70
N ILE A 85 11.26 2.05 -20.76
CA ILE A 85 10.96 1.80 -19.34
C ILE A 85 11.20 3.04 -18.48
N ASP A 86 10.41 3.18 -17.43
CA ASP A 86 10.63 4.17 -16.37
C ASP A 86 11.51 3.63 -15.23
N GLU A 87 11.56 4.31 -14.08
CA GLU A 87 12.39 3.92 -12.94
C GLU A 87 11.90 2.66 -12.22
N ASP A 88 10.60 2.37 -12.33
CA ASP A 88 9.97 1.18 -11.73
C ASP A 88 9.94 -0.02 -12.72
N GLY A 89 10.61 0.10 -13.87
CA GLY A 89 10.60 -0.89 -14.95
C GLY A 89 9.28 -0.88 -15.75
N ASP A 90 8.39 0.07 -15.51
CA ASP A 90 7.09 0.13 -16.17
C ASP A 90 7.20 0.63 -17.61
N THR A 91 6.65 -0.13 -18.55
CA THR A 91 6.47 0.30 -19.95
C THR A 91 5.19 1.12 -20.13
N PRO A 92 5.03 1.86 -21.24
CA PRO A 92 3.76 2.49 -21.58
C PRO A 92 2.57 1.52 -21.57
N LEU A 93 2.77 0.27 -22.02
CA LEU A 93 1.75 -0.76 -21.99
C LEU A 93 1.34 -1.14 -20.56
N LEU A 94 2.29 -1.26 -19.62
CA LEU A 94 2.00 -1.51 -18.22
C LEU A 94 1.16 -0.38 -17.61
N HIS A 95 1.51 0.87 -17.90
CA HIS A 95 0.71 2.02 -17.45
C HIS A 95 -0.73 1.99 -17.99
N THR A 96 -0.95 1.64 -19.27
CA THR A 96 -2.31 1.54 -19.82
C THR A 96 -3.10 0.38 -19.21
N ALA A 97 -2.44 -0.77 -18.99
CA ALA A 97 -3.05 -1.95 -18.40
C ALA A 97 -3.48 -1.69 -16.95
N ARG A 98 -2.59 -1.07 -16.15
CA ARG A 98 -2.86 -0.69 -14.76
C ARG A 98 -4.03 0.28 -14.61
N GLN A 99 -4.22 1.19 -15.56
CA GLN A 99 -5.31 2.19 -15.54
C GLN A 99 -6.57 1.75 -16.31
N GLY A 100 -6.55 0.60 -16.98
CA GLY A 100 -7.69 0.06 -17.70
C GLY A 100 -7.96 0.72 -19.05
N HIS A 101 -7.00 1.41 -19.66
CA HIS A 101 -7.16 2.10 -20.93
C HIS A 101 -7.05 1.14 -22.12
N THR A 102 -8.07 0.32 -22.33
CA THR A 102 -8.10 -0.77 -23.32
C THR A 102 -7.74 -0.33 -24.73
N LEU A 103 -8.31 0.80 -25.20
CA LEU A 103 -8.06 1.28 -26.57
C LEU A 103 -6.59 1.66 -26.78
N THR A 104 -5.99 2.38 -25.84
CA THR A 104 -4.58 2.78 -25.91
C THR A 104 -3.66 1.55 -25.77
N ALA A 105 -3.99 0.60 -24.88
CA ALA A 105 -3.24 -0.64 -24.72
C ALA A 105 -3.23 -1.47 -26.02
N LYS A 106 -4.38 -1.63 -26.67
CA LYS A 106 -4.49 -2.33 -27.97
C LYS A 106 -3.65 -1.64 -29.03
N TYR A 107 -3.75 -0.32 -29.13
CA TYR A 107 -2.94 0.46 -30.06
C TYR A 107 -1.43 0.25 -29.83
N LEU A 108 -0.96 0.29 -28.58
CA LEU A 108 0.45 0.01 -28.26
C LEU A 108 0.86 -1.41 -28.68
N LEU A 109 0.02 -2.42 -28.43
CA LEU A 109 0.25 -3.80 -28.88
C LEU A 109 0.26 -3.94 -30.40
N GLU A 110 -0.52 -3.16 -31.14
CA GLU A 110 -0.50 -3.08 -32.60
C GLU A 110 0.78 -2.40 -33.11
N CYS A 111 1.33 -1.43 -32.37
CA CYS A 111 2.61 -0.80 -32.63
C CYS A 111 3.83 -1.68 -32.26
N GLY A 112 3.60 -2.89 -31.75
CA GLY A 112 4.66 -3.86 -31.45
C GLY A 112 5.12 -3.83 -29.99
N ALA A 113 4.37 -3.21 -29.07
CA ALA A 113 4.69 -3.29 -27.65
C ALA A 113 4.76 -4.75 -27.17
N ASN A 114 5.79 -5.06 -26.41
CA ASN A 114 6.01 -6.41 -25.88
C ASN A 114 5.22 -6.59 -24.55
N PRO A 115 4.17 -7.41 -24.52
CA PRO A 115 3.36 -7.62 -23.34
C PRO A 115 4.04 -8.44 -22.24
N THR A 116 5.21 -9.03 -22.51
CA THR A 116 5.93 -9.88 -21.55
C THR A 116 6.95 -9.12 -20.72
N ILE A 117 7.23 -7.85 -21.03
CA ILE A 117 8.14 -7.04 -20.22
C ILE A 117 7.53 -6.79 -18.84
N PRO A 118 8.19 -7.26 -17.76
CA PRO A 118 7.69 -7.06 -16.41
C PRO A 118 8.16 -5.72 -15.84
N SER A 119 7.42 -5.20 -14.85
CA SER A 119 7.94 -4.19 -13.94
C SER A 119 9.06 -4.76 -13.05
N ASP A 120 9.70 -3.90 -12.25
CA ASP A 120 10.70 -4.32 -11.25
C ASP A 120 10.14 -5.34 -10.22
N LEU A 121 8.81 -5.37 -10.02
CA LEU A 121 8.10 -6.34 -9.16
C LEU A 121 7.62 -7.59 -9.92
N GLY A 122 8.09 -7.81 -11.14
CA GLY A 122 7.71 -8.94 -11.96
C GLY A 122 6.33 -8.86 -12.61
N ALA A 123 5.54 -7.82 -12.35
CA ALA A 123 4.19 -7.71 -12.88
C ALA A 123 4.19 -7.32 -14.37
N THR A 124 3.44 -8.07 -15.20
CA THR A 124 3.24 -7.80 -16.63
C THR A 124 1.88 -7.16 -16.90
N ALA A 125 1.64 -6.75 -18.15
CA ALA A 125 0.33 -6.24 -18.57
C ALA A 125 -0.81 -7.27 -18.35
N LEU A 126 -0.48 -8.58 -18.37
CA LEU A 126 -1.44 -9.65 -18.09
C LEU A 126 -1.89 -9.62 -16.61
N HIS A 127 -0.98 -9.41 -15.65
CA HIS A 127 -1.30 -9.28 -14.22
C HIS A 127 -2.26 -8.11 -13.98
N HIS A 128 -1.92 -6.92 -14.50
CA HIS A 128 -2.76 -5.74 -14.33
C HIS A 128 -4.14 -5.89 -14.96
N SER A 129 -4.23 -6.41 -16.20
CA SER A 129 -5.53 -6.64 -16.85
C SER A 129 -6.38 -7.68 -16.12
N ALA A 130 -5.75 -8.69 -15.52
CA ALA A 130 -6.41 -9.70 -14.70
C ALA A 130 -6.93 -9.10 -13.38
N GLY A 131 -6.07 -8.35 -12.67
CA GLY A 131 -6.41 -7.75 -11.37
C GLY A 131 -7.53 -6.72 -11.43
N ILE A 132 -7.58 -5.89 -12.49
CA ILE A 132 -8.68 -4.92 -12.68
C ILE A 132 -9.90 -5.51 -13.37
N GLY A 133 -9.85 -6.77 -13.83
CA GLY A 133 -10.96 -7.42 -14.54
C GLY A 133 -11.19 -6.90 -15.96
N ASN A 134 -10.17 -6.38 -16.64
CA ASN A 134 -10.30 -5.92 -18.02
C ASN A 134 -10.26 -7.10 -18.99
N ILE A 135 -11.40 -7.76 -19.17
CA ILE A 135 -11.53 -8.99 -19.95
C ILE A 135 -11.15 -8.80 -21.42
N GLU A 136 -11.48 -7.65 -22.00
CA GLU A 136 -11.16 -7.35 -23.39
C GLU A 136 -9.64 -7.26 -23.61
N LEU A 137 -8.92 -6.56 -22.75
CA LEU A 137 -7.46 -6.45 -22.81
C LEU A 137 -6.81 -7.79 -22.45
N LEU A 138 -7.29 -8.47 -21.40
CA LEU A 138 -6.82 -9.79 -20.98
C LEU A 138 -6.82 -10.79 -22.16
N LYS A 139 -7.95 -10.94 -22.86
CA LYS A 139 -8.08 -11.80 -24.03
C LYS A 139 -7.14 -11.38 -25.17
N HIS A 140 -6.99 -10.07 -25.36
CA HIS A 140 -6.13 -9.56 -26.43
C HIS A 140 -4.64 -9.85 -26.17
N ILE A 141 -4.20 -9.75 -24.90
CA ILE A 141 -2.85 -10.09 -24.49
C ILE A 141 -2.62 -11.61 -24.61
N LEU A 142 -3.55 -12.44 -24.13
CA LEU A 142 -3.46 -13.90 -24.22
C LEU A 142 -3.42 -14.38 -25.68
N ALA A 143 -4.14 -13.73 -26.59
CA ALA A 143 -4.09 -14.03 -28.03
C ALA A 143 -2.71 -13.76 -28.67
N LYS A 144 -1.81 -13.00 -27.99
CA LYS A 144 -0.41 -12.83 -28.42
C LYS A 144 0.50 -13.99 -28.01
N GLY A 145 -0.03 -15.02 -27.34
CA GLY A 145 0.72 -16.20 -26.94
C GLY A 145 1.64 -15.98 -25.74
N VAL A 146 1.30 -15.06 -24.85
CA VAL A 146 2.04 -14.83 -23.61
C VAL A 146 1.84 -16.00 -22.62
N GLU A 147 2.82 -16.21 -21.76
CA GLU A 147 2.72 -17.20 -20.68
C GLU A 147 1.64 -16.78 -19.66
N VAL A 148 0.64 -17.67 -19.47
CA VAL A 148 -0.52 -17.40 -18.63
C VAL A 148 -0.17 -17.40 -17.13
N ASP A 149 0.83 -18.18 -16.72
CA ASP A 149 1.28 -18.35 -15.34
C ASP A 149 2.59 -17.58 -15.05
N SER A 150 2.86 -16.50 -15.82
CA SER A 150 3.99 -15.62 -15.52
C SER A 150 3.97 -15.19 -14.05
N GLN A 151 5.14 -15.18 -13.39
CA GLN A 151 5.25 -14.90 -11.96
C GLN A 151 5.58 -13.43 -11.73
N SER A 152 4.94 -12.85 -10.71
CA SER A 152 5.31 -11.58 -10.09
C SER A 152 5.57 -11.81 -8.60
N ASP A 153 6.04 -10.78 -7.89
CA ASP A 153 6.20 -10.83 -6.44
C ASP A 153 4.88 -11.15 -5.72
N ALA A 154 3.75 -10.75 -6.28
CA ALA A 154 2.40 -11.03 -5.75
C ALA A 154 1.72 -12.26 -6.42
N GLY A 155 2.47 -13.09 -7.13
CA GLY A 155 2.00 -14.33 -7.76
C GLY A 155 1.59 -14.16 -9.20
N THR A 156 0.84 -15.15 -9.73
CA THR A 156 0.39 -15.22 -11.12
C THR A 156 -0.78 -14.30 -11.41
N PRO A 157 -1.10 -14.04 -12.71
CA PRO A 157 -2.33 -13.31 -13.08
C PRO A 157 -3.60 -13.92 -12.49
N LEU A 158 -3.65 -15.25 -12.29
CA LEU A 158 -4.78 -15.93 -11.68
C LEU A 158 -4.91 -15.60 -10.19
N VAL A 159 -3.78 -15.50 -9.45
CA VAL A 159 -3.77 -15.03 -8.05
C VAL A 159 -4.28 -13.59 -7.96
N TRP A 160 -3.83 -12.73 -8.87
CA TRP A 160 -4.30 -11.33 -8.93
C TRP A 160 -5.79 -11.22 -9.20
N ALA A 161 -6.30 -11.94 -10.23
CA ALA A 161 -7.73 -11.95 -10.56
C ALA A 161 -8.57 -12.44 -9.38
N ALA A 162 -8.15 -13.52 -8.73
CA ALA A 162 -8.85 -14.11 -7.59
C ALA A 162 -8.85 -13.17 -6.37
N GLY A 163 -7.70 -12.57 -6.04
CA GLY A 163 -7.55 -11.66 -4.90
C GLY A 163 -8.33 -10.34 -5.05
N HIS A 164 -8.60 -9.91 -6.29
CA HIS A 164 -9.44 -8.75 -6.56
C HIS A 164 -10.91 -9.13 -6.87
N GLY A 165 -11.28 -10.40 -6.68
CA GLY A 165 -12.65 -10.86 -6.90
C GLY A 165 -13.13 -10.83 -8.35
N GLN A 166 -12.22 -10.78 -9.33
CA GLN A 166 -12.52 -10.65 -10.77
C GLN A 166 -12.86 -12.01 -11.38
N HIS A 167 -14.04 -12.55 -11.05
CA HIS A 167 -14.43 -13.91 -11.44
C HIS A 167 -14.45 -14.16 -12.95
N ASP A 168 -14.77 -13.15 -13.77
CA ASP A 168 -14.72 -13.28 -15.25
C ASP A 168 -13.26 -13.40 -15.72
N ALA A 169 -12.33 -12.69 -15.11
CA ALA A 169 -10.89 -12.84 -15.40
C ALA A 169 -10.38 -14.22 -14.95
N VAL A 170 -10.77 -14.67 -13.74
CA VAL A 170 -10.49 -16.03 -13.28
C VAL A 170 -10.95 -17.06 -14.29
N LYS A 171 -12.20 -16.94 -14.77
CA LYS A 171 -12.75 -17.85 -15.78
C LYS A 171 -11.92 -17.86 -17.06
N VAL A 172 -11.61 -16.70 -17.62
CA VAL A 172 -10.81 -16.59 -18.86
C VAL A 172 -9.42 -17.17 -18.69
N LEU A 173 -8.74 -16.91 -17.57
CA LEU A 173 -7.41 -17.46 -17.30
C LEU A 173 -7.45 -18.99 -17.19
N LEU A 174 -8.44 -19.57 -16.51
CA LEU A 174 -8.63 -21.02 -16.42
C LEU A 174 -8.96 -21.65 -17.80
N GLU A 175 -9.75 -20.98 -18.64
CA GLU A 175 -10.01 -21.39 -20.03
C GLU A 175 -8.72 -21.43 -20.89
N HIS A 176 -7.69 -20.64 -20.50
CA HIS A 176 -6.37 -20.63 -21.12
C HIS A 176 -5.34 -21.50 -20.35
N ASN A 177 -5.83 -22.46 -19.56
CA ASN A 177 -5.04 -23.43 -18.79
C ASN A 177 -4.12 -22.82 -17.72
N ALA A 178 -4.50 -21.69 -17.12
CA ALA A 178 -3.81 -21.20 -15.93
C ALA A 178 -3.84 -22.24 -14.80
N ASN A 179 -2.73 -22.41 -14.09
CA ASN A 179 -2.61 -23.37 -13.01
C ASN A 179 -3.43 -22.93 -11.77
N PRO A 180 -4.53 -23.60 -11.40
CA PRO A 180 -5.35 -23.22 -10.25
C PRO A 180 -4.65 -23.43 -8.90
N ASN A 181 -3.49 -24.10 -8.90
CA ASN A 181 -2.67 -24.39 -7.73
C ASN A 181 -1.31 -23.68 -7.78
N ALA A 182 -1.15 -22.63 -8.59
CA ALA A 182 0.05 -21.82 -8.58
C ALA A 182 0.24 -21.18 -7.21
N GLU A 183 1.45 -21.24 -6.65
CA GLU A 183 1.78 -20.75 -5.32
C GLU A 183 2.74 -19.55 -5.43
N THR A 184 2.52 -18.55 -4.58
CA THR A 184 3.50 -17.48 -4.33
C THR A 184 4.63 -17.98 -3.43
N GLU A 185 5.66 -17.18 -3.20
CA GLU A 185 6.73 -17.50 -2.24
C GLU A 185 6.19 -17.77 -0.81
N ASP A 186 5.05 -17.17 -0.45
CA ASP A 186 4.39 -17.34 0.86
C ASP A 186 3.28 -18.41 0.82
N ASN A 187 3.28 -19.29 -0.17
CA ASN A 187 2.30 -20.35 -0.38
C ASN A 187 0.86 -19.87 -0.57
N VAL A 188 0.68 -18.60 -0.97
CA VAL A 188 -0.66 -18.09 -1.30
C VAL A 188 -1.07 -18.61 -2.68
N THR A 189 -2.27 -19.20 -2.75
CA THR A 189 -2.83 -19.74 -3.99
C THR A 189 -4.01 -18.91 -4.48
N PRO A 190 -4.44 -19.08 -5.74
CA PRO A 190 -5.65 -18.44 -6.24
C PRO A 190 -6.89 -18.71 -5.37
N LEU A 191 -7.01 -19.93 -4.82
CA LEU A 191 -8.13 -20.30 -3.96
C LEU A 191 -8.13 -19.51 -2.64
N LEU A 192 -6.95 -19.42 -1.97
CA LEU A 192 -6.80 -18.62 -0.75
C LEU A 192 -7.13 -17.15 -1.02
N SER A 193 -6.63 -16.61 -2.14
CA SER A 193 -6.91 -15.22 -2.57
C SER A 193 -8.41 -14.98 -2.82
N ALA A 194 -9.09 -15.93 -3.48
CA ALA A 194 -10.54 -15.84 -3.72
C ALA A 194 -11.36 -15.83 -2.43
N VAL A 195 -10.96 -16.68 -1.46
CA VAL A 195 -11.62 -16.74 -0.15
C VAL A 195 -11.37 -15.45 0.64
N ALA A 196 -10.13 -14.95 0.65
CA ALA A 196 -9.78 -13.68 1.29
C ALA A 196 -10.56 -12.50 0.70
N ALA A 197 -10.77 -12.50 -0.62
CA ALA A 197 -11.59 -11.51 -1.31
C ALA A 197 -13.12 -11.70 -1.10
N GLY A 198 -13.53 -12.78 -0.46
CA GLY A 198 -14.96 -13.09 -0.27
C GLY A 198 -15.69 -13.50 -1.56
N SER A 199 -14.98 -13.85 -2.62
CA SER A 199 -15.54 -14.10 -3.96
C SER A 199 -15.98 -15.55 -4.13
N LEU A 200 -17.26 -15.84 -3.86
CA LEU A 200 -17.86 -17.17 -4.06
C LEU A 200 -17.74 -17.63 -5.53
N ALA A 201 -18.01 -16.74 -6.49
CA ALA A 201 -17.95 -17.10 -7.90
C ALA A 201 -16.52 -17.52 -8.33
N SER A 202 -15.49 -16.81 -7.86
CA SER A 202 -14.09 -17.19 -8.11
C SER A 202 -13.73 -18.50 -7.42
N LEU A 203 -14.17 -18.68 -6.17
CA LEU A 203 -13.98 -19.92 -5.41
C LEU A 203 -14.54 -21.14 -6.14
N ASP A 204 -15.78 -21.05 -6.61
CA ASP A 204 -16.46 -22.18 -7.28
C ASP A 204 -15.76 -22.52 -8.62
N LEU A 205 -15.32 -21.51 -9.38
CA LEU A 205 -14.56 -21.71 -10.62
C LEU A 205 -13.22 -22.42 -10.35
N LEU A 206 -12.51 -22.02 -9.31
CA LEU A 206 -11.21 -22.60 -8.92
C LEU A 206 -11.38 -24.04 -8.44
N ILE A 207 -12.39 -24.32 -7.63
CA ILE A 207 -12.71 -25.69 -7.18
C ILE A 207 -13.02 -26.58 -8.38
N GLN A 208 -13.85 -26.11 -9.33
CA GLN A 208 -14.18 -26.84 -10.56
C GLN A 208 -12.93 -27.11 -11.43
N ALA A 209 -11.96 -26.21 -11.40
CA ALA A 209 -10.68 -26.36 -12.10
C ALA A 209 -9.67 -27.25 -11.34
N GLY A 210 -10.03 -27.82 -10.18
CA GLY A 210 -9.17 -28.71 -9.43
C GLY A 210 -8.23 -28.03 -8.44
N ALA A 211 -8.60 -26.86 -7.93
CA ALA A 211 -7.86 -26.21 -6.84
C ALA A 211 -7.89 -27.05 -5.57
N LYS A 212 -6.74 -27.16 -4.92
CA LYS A 212 -6.60 -27.88 -3.63
C LYS A 212 -7.21 -27.06 -2.49
N VAL A 213 -8.19 -27.61 -1.78
CA VAL A 213 -8.96 -26.91 -0.75
C VAL A 213 -8.34 -26.96 0.65
N ASN A 214 -7.36 -27.82 0.90
CA ASN A 214 -6.75 -28.05 2.21
C ASN A 214 -5.29 -27.57 2.30
N ILE A 215 -4.92 -26.60 1.45
CA ILE A 215 -3.60 -25.96 1.52
C ILE A 215 -3.57 -24.92 2.64
N THR A 216 -2.36 -24.59 3.08
CA THR A 216 -2.15 -23.60 4.14
C THR A 216 -1.20 -22.49 3.68
N ALA A 217 -1.51 -21.25 4.03
CA ALA A 217 -0.60 -20.13 3.99
C ALA A 217 -0.57 -19.49 5.38
N GLY A 218 0.64 -19.34 5.95
CA GLY A 218 0.77 -18.90 7.34
C GLY A 218 -0.03 -19.76 8.33
N GLY A 219 -0.06 -21.10 8.11
CA GLY A 219 -0.79 -22.05 8.94
C GLY A 219 -2.32 -22.11 8.74
N ALA A 220 -2.94 -21.07 8.20
CA ALA A 220 -4.39 -21.02 8.00
C ALA A 220 -4.83 -21.71 6.69
N THR A 221 -5.89 -22.53 6.75
CA THR A 221 -6.55 -23.09 5.56
C THR A 221 -7.58 -22.12 4.99
N PRO A 222 -8.05 -22.31 3.75
CA PRO A 222 -9.18 -21.54 3.20
C PRO A 222 -10.42 -21.56 4.09
N LEU A 223 -10.67 -22.68 4.79
CA LEU A 223 -11.81 -22.80 5.70
C LEU A 223 -11.64 -21.95 6.98
N HIS A 224 -10.40 -21.75 7.47
CA HIS A 224 -10.13 -20.80 8.57
C HIS A 224 -10.46 -19.36 8.15
N ILE A 225 -10.01 -18.95 6.95
CA ILE A 225 -10.28 -17.60 6.43
C ILE A 225 -11.79 -17.39 6.21
N ALA A 226 -12.48 -18.35 5.61
CA ALA A 226 -13.93 -18.29 5.43
C ALA A 226 -14.69 -18.22 6.76
N ALA A 227 -14.21 -18.93 7.79
CA ALA A 227 -14.75 -18.93 9.14
C ALA A 227 -14.51 -17.59 9.87
N ASP A 228 -13.32 -16.98 9.70
CA ASP A 228 -13.00 -15.65 10.21
C ASP A 228 -13.93 -14.57 9.64
N HIS A 229 -14.18 -14.62 8.33
CA HIS A 229 -15.12 -13.73 7.65
C HIS A 229 -16.59 -14.03 8.02
N GLY A 230 -16.88 -15.22 8.52
CA GLY A 230 -18.23 -15.66 8.87
C GLY A 230 -19.16 -15.78 7.65
N ASN A 231 -18.62 -16.05 6.46
CA ASN A 231 -19.39 -16.18 5.22
C ASN A 231 -19.92 -17.60 5.02
N PRO A 232 -21.25 -17.84 5.20
CA PRO A 232 -21.83 -19.16 5.15
C PRO A 232 -21.71 -19.83 3.77
N GLU A 233 -21.80 -19.04 2.69
CA GLU A 233 -21.74 -19.55 1.32
C GLU A 233 -20.34 -20.11 1.01
N LEU A 234 -19.26 -19.37 1.37
CA LEU A 234 -17.89 -19.82 1.20
C LEU A 234 -17.62 -21.09 2.04
N ILE A 235 -18.04 -21.10 3.32
CA ILE A 235 -17.88 -22.25 4.21
C ILE A 235 -18.55 -23.48 3.61
N ASN A 236 -19.80 -23.35 3.16
CA ASN A 236 -20.53 -24.47 2.58
C ASN A 236 -19.91 -24.97 1.26
N SER A 237 -19.42 -24.07 0.39
CA SER A 237 -18.75 -24.45 -0.85
C SER A 237 -17.44 -25.19 -0.56
N LEU A 238 -16.63 -24.70 0.36
CA LEU A 238 -15.38 -25.35 0.79
C LEU A 238 -15.63 -26.74 1.42
N LEU A 239 -16.62 -26.86 2.31
CA LEU A 239 -16.98 -28.15 2.93
C LEU A 239 -17.47 -29.17 1.91
N LYS A 240 -18.27 -28.75 0.94
CA LYS A 240 -18.71 -29.60 -0.19
C LYS A 240 -17.55 -30.07 -1.06
N ALA A 241 -16.53 -29.25 -1.18
CA ALA A 241 -15.29 -29.56 -1.93
C ALA A 241 -14.29 -30.39 -1.12
N GLY A 242 -14.60 -30.77 0.14
CA GLY A 242 -13.77 -31.62 0.98
C GLY A 242 -12.77 -30.87 1.85
N ALA A 243 -13.05 -29.61 2.19
CA ALA A 243 -12.26 -28.91 3.20
C ALA A 243 -12.40 -29.59 4.57
N ASP A 244 -11.27 -29.76 5.28
CA ASP A 244 -11.22 -30.40 6.58
C ASP A 244 -11.65 -29.42 7.69
N PRO A 245 -12.82 -29.65 8.35
CA PRO A 245 -13.28 -28.81 9.44
C PRO A 245 -12.46 -28.97 10.75
N ASN A 246 -11.56 -29.95 10.79
CA ASN A 246 -10.70 -30.26 11.93
C ASN A 246 -9.24 -29.84 11.72
N ALA A 247 -8.92 -29.26 10.57
CA ALA A 247 -7.60 -28.69 10.34
C ALA A 247 -7.27 -27.65 11.43
N ILE A 248 -6.01 -27.60 11.84
CA ILE A 248 -5.53 -26.64 12.85
C ILE A 248 -4.60 -25.63 12.20
N ASP A 249 -4.70 -24.40 12.64
CA ASP A 249 -3.78 -23.31 12.25
C ASP A 249 -2.50 -23.32 13.12
N GLU A 250 -1.65 -22.30 12.96
CA GLU A 250 -0.41 -22.15 13.74
C GLU A 250 -0.66 -21.99 15.26
N ASP A 251 -1.80 -21.45 15.64
CA ASP A 251 -2.22 -21.29 17.04
C ASP A 251 -2.93 -22.54 17.59
N GLY A 252 -3.02 -23.63 16.80
CA GLY A 252 -3.71 -24.85 17.15
C GLY A 252 -5.24 -24.72 17.15
N GLN A 253 -5.79 -23.68 16.54
CA GLN A 253 -7.23 -23.44 16.47
C GLN A 253 -7.84 -24.11 15.24
N LYS A 254 -9.06 -24.65 15.41
CA LYS A 254 -9.88 -25.15 14.32
C LYS A 254 -10.72 -24.01 13.71
N PRO A 255 -11.23 -24.13 12.47
CA PRO A 255 -12.09 -23.11 11.85
C PRO A 255 -13.28 -22.68 12.72
N ILE A 256 -13.88 -23.61 13.46
CA ILE A 256 -15.00 -23.31 14.38
C ILE A 256 -14.58 -22.36 15.53
N GLN A 257 -13.35 -22.50 16.03
CA GLN A 257 -12.84 -21.65 17.10
C GLN A 257 -12.55 -20.25 16.59
N VAL A 258 -11.98 -20.14 15.39
CA VAL A 258 -11.77 -18.86 14.70
C VAL A 258 -13.11 -18.14 14.48
N ALA A 259 -14.12 -18.83 13.94
CA ALA A 259 -15.47 -18.30 13.79
C ALA A 259 -16.08 -17.81 15.11
N ALA A 260 -15.90 -18.58 16.18
CA ALA A 260 -16.44 -18.25 17.50
C ALA A 260 -15.74 -17.04 18.13
N ALA A 261 -14.42 -16.94 18.00
CA ALA A 261 -13.63 -15.79 18.47
C ALA A 261 -14.09 -14.48 17.82
N ARG A 262 -14.50 -14.53 16.55
CA ARG A 262 -15.10 -13.40 15.81
C ARG A 262 -16.60 -13.20 16.04
N GLY A 263 -17.24 -14.08 16.82
CA GLY A 263 -18.67 -14.01 17.08
C GLY A 263 -19.57 -14.43 15.90
N GLN A 264 -19.01 -15.16 14.94
CA GLN A 264 -19.70 -15.56 13.70
C GLN A 264 -20.62 -16.77 13.94
N ARG A 265 -21.74 -16.55 14.64
CA ARG A 265 -22.67 -17.60 15.06
C ARG A 265 -23.09 -18.55 13.94
N LYS A 266 -23.45 -18.02 12.77
CA LYS A 266 -23.88 -18.85 11.62
C LYS A 266 -22.77 -19.79 11.14
N ALA A 267 -21.53 -19.29 11.12
CA ALA A 267 -20.37 -20.11 10.78
C ALA A 267 -20.15 -21.23 11.82
N VAL A 268 -20.27 -20.90 13.11
CA VAL A 268 -20.18 -21.90 14.20
C VAL A 268 -21.29 -22.95 14.05
N GLU A 269 -22.52 -22.56 13.76
CA GLU A 269 -23.66 -23.51 13.58
C GLU A 269 -23.42 -24.45 12.38
N ILE A 270 -22.82 -24.00 11.30
CA ILE A 270 -22.50 -24.84 10.13
C ILE A 270 -21.36 -25.81 10.44
N LEU A 271 -20.30 -25.33 11.11
CA LEU A 271 -19.10 -26.12 11.42
C LEU A 271 -19.32 -27.11 12.58
N PHE A 272 -20.19 -26.77 13.52
CA PHE A 272 -20.42 -27.55 14.76
C PHE A 272 -20.68 -29.04 14.54
N PRO A 273 -21.58 -29.48 13.66
CA PRO A 273 -21.87 -30.89 13.45
C PRO A 273 -20.72 -31.67 12.79
N LEU A 274 -19.75 -30.96 12.17
CA LEU A 274 -18.66 -31.53 11.39
C LEU A 274 -17.32 -31.51 12.13
N THR A 275 -17.24 -30.72 13.22
CA THR A 275 -16.01 -30.55 13.98
C THR A 275 -15.95 -31.49 15.18
N SER A 276 -14.84 -32.20 15.33
CA SER A 276 -14.59 -33.04 16.52
C SER A 276 -14.46 -32.17 17.78
N ARG A 277 -15.01 -32.67 18.88
CA ARG A 277 -14.96 -31.98 20.18
C ARG A 277 -13.53 -31.59 20.54
N ASN A 278 -13.40 -30.38 21.11
CA ASN A 278 -12.17 -29.91 21.73
C ASN A 278 -12.36 -29.92 23.24
N ASP A 279 -11.56 -30.75 23.94
CA ASP A 279 -11.68 -30.94 25.40
C ASP A 279 -11.24 -29.69 26.19
N ALA A 280 -10.54 -28.77 25.58
CA ALA A 280 -10.22 -27.48 26.19
C ALA A 280 -11.45 -26.55 26.33
N ILE A 281 -12.55 -26.83 25.60
CA ILE A 281 -13.81 -26.09 25.71
C ILE A 281 -14.76 -26.85 26.64
N PRO A 282 -15.05 -26.33 27.85
CA PRO A 282 -15.81 -27.08 28.89
C PRO A 282 -17.22 -27.46 28.43
N VAL A 283 -17.91 -26.55 27.73
CA VAL A 283 -19.28 -26.74 27.25
C VAL A 283 -19.27 -26.82 25.74
N TRP A 284 -19.34 -28.04 25.18
CA TRP A 284 -19.34 -28.26 23.74
C TRP A 284 -20.74 -28.12 23.16
N THR A 285 -21.17 -26.87 23.04
CA THR A 285 -22.40 -26.43 22.36
C THR A 285 -22.08 -25.18 21.59
N VAL A 286 -22.93 -24.79 20.63
CA VAL A 286 -22.73 -23.55 19.86
C VAL A 286 -22.56 -22.35 20.79
N ASP A 287 -23.44 -22.19 21.78
CA ASP A 287 -23.37 -21.09 22.74
C ASP A 287 -22.11 -21.18 23.63
N GLY A 288 -21.81 -22.36 24.14
CA GLY A 288 -20.64 -22.57 25.01
C GLY A 288 -19.30 -22.33 24.28
N ILE A 289 -19.20 -22.66 22.97
CA ILE A 289 -18.03 -22.39 22.17
C ILE A 289 -17.90 -20.88 21.95
N LEU A 290 -19.00 -20.18 21.61
CA LEU A 290 -19.02 -18.72 21.44
C LEU A 290 -18.61 -17.99 22.72
N GLU A 291 -19.20 -18.37 23.87
CA GLU A 291 -18.88 -17.73 25.15
C GLU A 291 -17.42 -17.97 25.57
N CYS A 292 -16.91 -19.20 25.39
CA CYS A 292 -15.54 -19.54 25.71
C CYS A 292 -14.54 -18.73 24.88
N MET A 293 -14.66 -18.75 23.57
CA MET A 293 -13.72 -18.09 22.66
C MET A 293 -13.78 -16.56 22.75
N GLN A 294 -14.98 -15.99 22.92
CA GLN A 294 -15.13 -14.54 23.14
C GLN A 294 -14.56 -14.08 24.48
N SER A 295 -14.70 -14.90 25.53
CA SER A 295 -14.08 -14.63 26.84
C SER A 295 -12.56 -14.66 26.75
N GLU A 296 -11.98 -15.63 26.05
CA GLU A 296 -10.52 -15.71 25.83
C GLU A 296 -10.01 -14.52 25.01
N THR A 297 -10.68 -14.16 23.92
CA THR A 297 -10.34 -12.99 23.11
C THR A 297 -10.42 -11.71 23.93
N SER A 298 -11.45 -11.56 24.77
CA SER A 298 -11.61 -10.39 25.63
C SER A 298 -10.50 -10.29 26.68
N LYS A 299 -10.10 -11.41 27.29
CA LYS A 299 -8.98 -11.46 28.24
C LYS A 299 -7.65 -11.10 27.57
N GLN A 300 -7.37 -11.66 26.40
CA GLN A 300 -6.16 -11.33 25.64
C GLN A 300 -6.11 -9.86 25.25
N LEU A 301 -7.26 -9.27 24.85
CA LEU A 301 -7.35 -7.85 24.51
C LEU A 301 -7.11 -6.97 25.76
N GLU A 302 -7.64 -7.38 26.91
CA GLU A 302 -7.48 -6.69 28.19
C GLU A 302 -6.03 -6.82 28.71
N GLU A 303 -5.40 -7.98 28.58
CA GLU A 303 -3.99 -8.17 28.87
C GLU A 303 -3.08 -7.34 27.96
N MET A 304 -3.36 -7.30 26.64
CA MET A 304 -2.64 -6.41 25.73
C MET A 304 -2.85 -4.94 26.06
N LYS A 305 -4.06 -4.56 26.48
CA LYS A 305 -4.36 -3.18 26.90
C LYS A 305 -3.61 -2.83 28.19
N ASN A 306 -3.63 -3.71 29.15
CA ASN A 306 -2.89 -3.56 30.41
C ASN A 306 -1.37 -3.53 30.18
N LEU A 307 -0.83 -4.35 29.26
CA LEU A 307 0.57 -4.31 28.83
C LEU A 307 0.93 -3.01 28.09
N LYS A 308 0.02 -2.48 27.28
CA LYS A 308 0.19 -1.16 26.64
C LYS A 308 0.11 -0.03 27.66
N GLU A 309 -0.81 -0.11 28.61
CA GLU A 309 -0.94 0.86 29.71
C GLU A 309 0.25 0.79 30.67
N ALA A 310 0.76 -0.39 31.01
CA ALA A 310 1.95 -0.57 31.83
C ALA A 310 3.24 -0.11 31.12
N LYS A 311 3.31 -0.21 29.78
CA LYS A 311 4.40 0.40 28.99
C LYS A 311 4.18 1.90 28.82
N GLY A 312 2.95 2.36 28.58
CA GLY A 312 2.57 3.75 28.49
C GLY A 312 2.78 4.51 29.80
N THR A 313 2.49 3.90 30.94
CA THR A 313 2.72 4.52 32.29
C THR A 313 4.18 4.65 32.65
N ARG A 314 5.12 3.87 32.12
CA ARG A 314 6.56 4.10 32.31
C ARG A 314 7.10 5.26 31.47
N ASP A 315 6.58 5.46 30.27
CA ASP A 315 7.02 6.55 29.38
C ASP A 315 6.20 7.85 29.59
N THR A 316 4.94 7.75 30.05
CA THR A 316 4.06 8.91 30.32
C THR A 316 4.14 9.43 31.76
N ALA A 317 4.59 8.63 32.73
CA ALA A 317 4.80 9.11 34.12
C ALA A 317 5.88 10.20 34.23
N LEU A 318 6.68 10.39 33.18
CA LEU A 318 7.64 11.51 33.08
C LEU A 318 7.07 12.75 32.37
N LEU A 319 5.88 12.69 31.76
CA LEU A 319 5.35 13.76 30.91
C LEU A 319 3.95 14.30 31.30
N THR A 320 3.21 13.65 32.21
CA THR A 320 1.83 14.04 32.51
C THR A 320 1.53 14.43 33.96
N SER A 321 2.52 14.38 34.86
CA SER A 321 2.37 14.98 36.19
C SER A 321 2.67 16.47 36.07
N ASP A 322 1.63 17.31 36.24
CA ASP A 322 1.68 18.75 36.45
C ASP A 322 2.08 19.62 35.24
N LEU A 323 1.31 19.54 34.13
CA LEU A 323 1.34 20.64 33.18
C LEU A 323 0.61 21.85 33.78
N PRO A 324 1.29 22.97 34.03
CA PRO A 324 0.68 24.15 34.62
C PRO A 324 -0.40 24.72 33.66
N GLU A 325 -1.47 25.21 34.22
CA GLU A 325 -2.51 25.91 33.45
C GLU A 325 -1.90 27.13 32.77
N VAL A 326 -1.85 27.11 31.41
CA VAL A 326 -1.18 28.16 30.64
C VAL A 326 -2.03 29.42 30.64
N ALA A 327 -1.48 30.54 31.10
CA ALA A 327 -2.14 31.82 31.17
C ALA A 327 -2.65 32.28 29.79
N PRO A 328 -3.82 32.94 29.71
CA PRO A 328 -4.43 33.40 28.45
C PRO A 328 -3.50 34.28 27.60
N GLU A 329 -2.66 35.09 28.22
CA GLU A 329 -1.67 35.91 27.51
C GLU A 329 -0.55 35.09 26.89
N ALA A 330 -0.12 34.00 27.54
CA ALA A 330 0.87 33.08 27.00
C ALA A 330 0.32 32.33 25.79
N LYS A 331 -0.93 31.86 25.85
CA LYS A 331 -1.62 31.25 24.69
C LYS A 331 -1.74 32.20 23.51
N LYS A 332 -1.98 33.48 23.74
CA LYS A 332 -2.03 34.49 22.67
C LYS A 332 -0.64 34.67 22.03
N LYS A 333 0.43 34.76 22.84
CA LYS A 333 1.80 34.83 22.31
C LYS A 333 2.21 33.59 21.56
N ALA A 334 1.80 32.39 22.01
CA ALA A 334 1.98 31.13 21.30
C ALA A 334 1.29 31.11 19.94
N ALA A 335 0.05 31.61 19.86
CA ALA A 335 -0.70 31.70 18.61
C ALA A 335 -0.06 32.68 17.61
N GLU A 336 0.44 33.83 18.08
CA GLU A 336 1.16 34.80 17.25
C GLU A 336 2.49 34.23 16.73
N ALA A 337 3.25 33.54 17.58
CA ALA A 337 4.47 32.83 17.18
C ALA A 337 4.15 31.70 16.19
N LYS A 338 3.10 30.90 16.44
CA LYS A 338 2.65 29.86 15.51
C LYS A 338 2.36 30.42 14.13
N SER A 339 1.66 31.52 14.01
CA SER A 339 1.34 32.17 12.74
C SER A 339 2.61 32.54 11.95
N ARG A 340 3.65 33.09 12.65
CA ARG A 340 4.96 33.38 12.04
C ARG A 340 5.68 32.11 11.61
N GLY A 341 5.60 31.03 12.39
CA GLY A 341 6.15 29.72 12.02
C GLY A 341 5.48 29.14 10.78
N ASP A 342 4.14 29.23 10.69
CA ASP A 342 3.36 28.79 9.54
C ASP A 342 3.74 29.58 8.26
N GLU A 343 4.06 30.88 8.37
CA GLU A 343 4.56 31.70 7.26
C GLU A 343 5.96 31.29 6.83
N ALA A 344 6.88 31.05 7.77
CA ALA A 344 8.22 30.56 7.48
C ALA A 344 8.16 29.18 6.80
N PHE A 345 7.29 28.30 7.25
CA PHE A 345 7.05 26.98 6.64
C PHE A 345 6.55 27.10 5.20
N LYS A 346 5.59 28.00 4.92
CA LYS A 346 5.09 28.25 3.56
C LYS A 346 6.19 28.75 2.61
N ARG A 347 7.13 29.54 3.13
CA ARG A 347 8.30 30.00 2.38
C ARG A 347 9.40 28.95 2.23
N LYS A 348 9.19 27.74 2.78
CA LYS A 348 10.16 26.63 2.83
C LYS A 348 11.42 26.96 3.63
N ASP A 349 11.37 27.95 4.50
CA ASP A 349 12.42 28.29 5.45
C ASP A 349 12.20 27.47 6.74
N PHE A 350 12.58 26.19 6.67
CA PHE A 350 12.27 25.24 7.72
C PHE A 350 13.11 25.46 8.99
N LEU A 351 14.32 26.03 8.89
CA LEU A 351 15.14 26.38 10.05
C LEU A 351 14.48 27.50 10.88
N THR A 352 14.13 28.59 10.23
CA THR A 352 13.39 29.68 10.90
C THR A 352 12.05 29.19 11.44
N ALA A 353 11.35 28.30 10.72
CA ALA A 353 10.10 27.72 11.21
C ALA A 353 10.30 26.92 12.49
N VAL A 354 11.37 26.11 12.62
CA VAL A 354 11.70 25.38 13.83
C VAL A 354 11.93 26.32 15.01
N ASP A 355 12.73 27.38 14.81
CA ASP A 355 13.02 28.34 15.89
C ASP A 355 11.75 29.03 16.39
N VAL A 356 10.88 29.44 15.47
CA VAL A 356 9.63 30.13 15.79
C VAL A 356 8.62 29.20 16.44
N TYR A 357 8.51 27.92 15.99
CA TYR A 357 7.68 26.95 16.67
C TYR A 357 8.23 26.58 18.05
N THR A 358 9.54 26.58 18.24
CA THR A 358 10.15 26.38 19.57
C THR A 358 9.74 27.51 20.53
N GLN A 359 9.84 28.77 20.10
CA GLN A 359 9.34 29.91 20.89
C GLN A 359 7.84 29.77 21.20
N ALA A 360 7.04 29.27 20.27
CA ALA A 360 5.62 29.05 20.50
C ALA A 360 5.36 27.96 21.55
N ILE A 361 6.14 26.88 21.53
CA ILE A 361 6.08 25.78 22.49
C ILE A 361 6.52 26.25 23.88
N ASP A 362 7.50 27.14 23.98
CA ASP A 362 7.92 27.73 25.25
C ASP A 362 6.79 28.56 25.90
N PHE A 363 5.93 29.19 25.10
CA PHE A 363 4.77 29.92 25.59
C PHE A 363 3.57 28.99 25.92
N ASP A 364 3.32 27.95 25.11
CA ASP A 364 2.27 26.96 25.34
C ASP A 364 2.76 25.53 25.03
N PRO A 365 3.35 24.86 26.03
CA PRO A 365 3.84 23.48 25.85
C PRO A 365 2.72 22.44 25.72
N THR A 366 1.45 22.84 25.93
CA THR A 366 0.28 21.95 25.87
C THR A 366 -0.35 21.89 24.48
N ASP A 367 0.04 22.77 23.54
CA ASP A 367 -0.50 22.74 22.16
C ASP A 367 0.23 21.69 21.31
N ALA A 368 -0.36 20.49 21.23
CA ALA A 368 0.10 19.40 20.37
C ALA A 368 0.28 19.79 18.90
N THR A 369 -0.39 20.86 18.42
CA THR A 369 -0.27 21.28 17.02
C THR A 369 1.09 21.90 16.73
N LEU A 370 1.70 22.57 17.71
CA LEU A 370 3.03 23.17 17.60
C LEU A 370 4.11 22.08 17.44
N LEU A 371 4.05 21.04 18.28
CA LEU A 371 4.93 19.88 18.21
C LEU A 371 4.80 19.16 16.88
N SER A 372 3.56 18.93 16.41
CA SER A 372 3.32 18.31 15.11
C SER A 372 3.90 19.12 13.94
N ASN A 373 3.79 20.44 13.97
CA ASN A 373 4.33 21.32 12.93
C ASN A 373 5.86 21.36 12.97
N ARG A 374 6.47 21.44 14.17
CA ARG A 374 7.93 21.42 14.35
C ARG A 374 8.52 20.08 13.92
N SER A 375 7.88 18.96 14.26
CA SER A 375 8.27 17.62 13.81
C SER A 375 8.37 17.55 12.29
N LEU A 376 7.40 18.13 11.56
CA LEU A 376 7.46 18.18 10.10
C LEU A 376 8.63 19.01 9.57
N CYS A 377 8.97 20.12 10.23
CA CYS A 377 10.12 20.92 9.87
C CYS A 377 11.42 20.13 10.08
N TRP A 378 11.56 19.41 11.19
CA TRP A 378 12.70 18.55 11.47
C TRP A 378 12.92 17.47 10.40
N ILE A 379 11.83 16.81 9.92
CA ILE A 379 11.92 15.88 8.81
C ILE A 379 12.45 16.57 7.55
N ARG A 380 11.98 17.79 7.24
CA ARG A 380 12.36 18.53 6.03
C ARG A 380 13.81 18.99 6.02
N ILE A 381 14.44 19.14 7.16
CA ILE A 381 15.85 19.49 7.30
C ILE A 381 16.75 18.29 7.64
N GLY A 382 16.19 17.06 7.64
CA GLY A 382 16.95 15.83 7.80
C GLY A 382 17.36 15.53 9.24
N GLN A 383 16.56 15.91 10.22
CA GLN A 383 16.80 15.69 11.65
C GLN A 383 15.74 14.72 12.23
N PRO A 384 15.89 13.39 12.03
CA PRO A 384 14.86 12.41 12.37
C PRO A 384 14.66 12.21 13.87
N GLU A 385 15.71 12.29 14.66
CA GLU A 385 15.66 12.09 16.12
C GLU A 385 14.79 13.14 16.79
N GLN A 386 15.01 14.42 16.44
CA GLN A 386 14.22 15.55 16.94
C GLN A 386 12.78 15.48 16.46
N ALA A 387 12.58 15.06 15.20
CA ALA A 387 11.26 14.87 14.62
C ALA A 387 10.46 13.79 15.35
N LEU A 388 11.12 12.67 15.71
CA LEU A 388 10.49 11.57 16.44
C LEU A 388 10.15 11.97 17.89
N ALA A 389 11.05 12.73 18.55
CA ALA A 389 10.80 13.24 19.90
C ALA A 389 9.55 14.13 19.95
N ASP A 390 9.43 15.07 19.00
CA ASP A 390 8.25 15.94 18.89
C ASP A 390 6.99 15.16 18.54
N ALA A 391 7.06 14.15 17.68
CA ALA A 391 5.93 13.32 17.32
C ALA A 391 5.41 12.48 18.51
N LYS A 392 6.30 11.91 19.30
CA LYS A 392 5.97 11.19 20.54
C LYS A 392 5.33 12.12 21.58
N ALA A 393 5.90 13.31 21.79
CA ALA A 393 5.34 14.31 22.68
C ALA A 393 3.94 14.78 22.21
N CYS A 394 3.77 15.02 20.92
CA CYS A 394 2.48 15.35 20.31
C CYS A 394 1.43 14.27 20.56
N ARG A 395 1.78 12.99 20.41
CA ARG A 395 0.88 11.87 20.67
C ARG A 395 0.56 11.71 22.15
N ALA A 396 1.51 11.97 23.05
CA ALA A 396 1.27 11.95 24.49
C ALA A 396 0.23 13.00 24.92
N LEU A 397 0.29 14.21 24.33
CA LEU A 397 -0.67 15.27 24.60
C LEU A 397 -2.07 15.03 23.97
N ARG A 398 -2.13 14.36 22.82
CA ARG A 398 -3.38 14.08 22.09
C ARG A 398 -3.33 12.67 21.45
N PRO A 399 -3.58 11.62 22.23
CA PRO A 399 -3.49 10.22 21.76
C PRO A 399 -4.43 9.90 20.60
N ASP A 400 -5.61 10.52 20.58
CA ASP A 400 -6.67 10.28 19.60
C ASP A 400 -6.56 11.16 18.34
N TRP A 401 -5.50 11.96 18.23
CA TRP A 401 -5.35 12.84 17.09
C TRP A 401 -4.64 12.15 15.92
N PRO A 402 -5.32 11.89 14.77
CA PRO A 402 -4.75 11.16 13.65
C PRO A 402 -3.41 11.73 13.15
N LYS A 403 -3.25 13.06 13.14
CA LYS A 403 -2.00 13.71 12.70
C LYS A 403 -0.80 13.36 13.57
N ALA A 404 -0.99 13.11 14.88
CA ALA A 404 0.09 12.69 15.77
C ALA A 404 0.61 11.30 15.38
N CYS A 405 -0.31 10.35 15.10
CA CYS A 405 0.03 9.01 14.61
C CYS A 405 0.75 9.07 13.26
N TYR A 406 0.28 9.91 12.33
CA TYR A 406 0.94 10.11 11.04
C TYR A 406 2.37 10.63 11.18
N ARG A 407 2.63 11.55 12.11
CA ARG A 407 3.98 12.09 12.33
C ARG A 407 4.94 11.04 12.88
N GLU A 408 4.47 10.22 13.81
CA GLU A 408 5.27 9.13 14.37
C GLU A 408 5.61 8.08 13.30
N ALA A 409 4.64 7.69 12.47
CA ALA A 409 4.85 6.79 11.35
C ALA A 409 5.83 7.36 10.31
N ALA A 410 5.69 8.63 9.93
CA ALA A 410 6.60 9.29 8.99
C ALA A 410 8.06 9.26 9.48
N ASN A 411 8.26 9.46 10.78
CA ASN A 411 9.59 9.42 11.37
C ASN A 411 10.17 8.01 11.40
N ALA A 412 9.37 6.99 11.72
CA ALA A 412 9.81 5.60 11.70
C ALA A 412 10.23 5.14 10.28
N PHE A 413 9.48 5.53 9.25
CA PHE A 413 9.85 5.25 7.87
C PHE A 413 11.10 6.03 7.44
N TYR A 414 11.27 7.28 7.89
CA TYR A 414 12.46 8.07 7.62
C TYR A 414 13.72 7.42 8.23
N GLU A 415 13.66 6.96 9.49
CA GLU A 415 14.74 6.19 10.10
C GLU A 415 15.06 4.91 9.32
N GLY A 416 14.02 4.19 8.89
CA GLY A 416 14.19 3.00 8.04
C GLY A 416 14.94 3.31 6.74
N VAL A 417 14.58 4.39 6.05
CA VAL A 417 15.25 4.85 4.82
C VAL A 417 16.70 5.26 5.08
N GLN A 418 17.03 5.85 6.24
CA GLN A 418 18.42 6.18 6.58
C GLN A 418 19.28 4.95 6.87
N LEU A 419 18.69 3.90 7.46
CA LEU A 419 19.37 2.63 7.74
C LEU A 419 19.56 1.76 6.50
N ASP A 420 18.64 1.84 5.53
CA ASP A 420 18.70 1.12 4.26
C ASP A 420 18.21 2.05 3.14
N PRO A 421 19.09 2.95 2.65
CA PRO A 421 18.74 3.98 1.66
C PRO A 421 18.43 3.43 0.27
N GLU A 422 18.71 2.16 0.01
CA GLU A 422 18.38 1.49 -1.24
C GLU A 422 17.05 0.71 -1.17
N ASN A 423 16.41 0.68 0.00
CA ASN A 423 15.13 0.00 0.20
C ASN A 423 13.97 0.82 -0.39
N LYS A 424 13.59 0.46 -1.61
CA LYS A 424 12.52 1.13 -2.36
C LYS A 424 11.17 1.08 -1.61
N GLU A 425 10.89 0.03 -0.85
CA GLU A 425 9.64 -0.10 -0.07
C GLU A 425 9.57 0.92 1.06
N LEU A 426 10.65 1.08 1.83
CA LEU A 426 10.73 2.09 2.87
C LEU A 426 10.66 3.50 2.31
N ILE A 427 11.33 3.76 1.16
CA ILE A 427 11.26 5.04 0.46
C ILE A 427 9.82 5.34 0.01
N ASN A 428 9.13 4.36 -0.57
CA ASN A 428 7.75 4.53 -1.05
C ASN A 428 6.78 4.70 0.12
N ALA A 429 6.91 3.92 1.19
CA ALA A 429 6.11 4.09 2.40
C ALA A 429 6.34 5.47 3.04
N PHE A 430 7.58 5.94 3.11
CA PHE A 430 7.90 7.28 3.57
C PHE A 430 7.26 8.36 2.68
N ARG A 431 7.40 8.24 1.35
CA ARG A 431 6.76 9.16 0.39
C ARG A 431 5.25 9.20 0.55
N PHE A 432 4.61 8.04 0.74
CA PHE A 432 3.16 7.95 0.97
C PHE A 432 2.73 8.69 2.25
N VAL A 433 3.45 8.50 3.34
CA VAL A 433 3.13 9.11 4.64
C VAL A 433 3.39 10.62 4.68
N ILE A 434 4.39 11.14 3.94
CA ILE A 434 4.69 12.58 3.88
C ILE A 434 3.93 13.35 2.80
N SER A 435 3.28 12.66 1.86
CA SER A 435 2.42 13.29 0.85
C SER A 435 1.13 13.82 1.49
N PRO A 436 0.55 14.95 1.01
CA PRO A 436 -0.73 15.38 1.53
C PRO A 436 -1.77 14.28 1.30
N PRO A 437 -2.66 14.00 2.29
CA PRO A 437 -3.62 12.92 2.19
C PRO A 437 -4.53 13.09 0.98
N CYS A 438 -4.65 12.05 0.17
CA CYS A 438 -5.68 11.95 -0.85
C CYS A 438 -7.07 12.08 -0.17
N PRO A 439 -8.04 12.81 -0.74
CA PRO A 439 -9.36 13.05 -0.12
C PRO A 439 -10.15 11.81 0.29
N LEU A 440 -9.75 10.62 -0.17
CA LEU A 440 -10.39 9.33 0.12
C LEU A 440 -10.07 8.76 1.51
N TYR A 441 -9.12 9.34 2.27
CA TYR A 441 -8.68 8.79 3.58
C TYR A 441 -9.32 9.43 4.81
N LEU A 442 -10.32 10.27 4.65
CA LEU A 442 -11.01 10.95 5.77
C LEU A 442 -11.93 10.04 6.62
N GLY A 443 -11.97 8.74 6.38
CA GLY A 443 -12.90 7.81 7.05
C GLY A 443 -12.30 6.62 7.81
N TYR A 444 -10.98 6.43 7.86
CA TYR A 444 -10.39 5.30 8.59
C TYR A 444 -9.91 5.67 10.00
N PRO A 445 -10.25 4.86 11.03
CA PRO A 445 -9.79 5.10 12.40
C PRO A 445 -8.28 4.87 12.55
N CYS A 446 -7.65 5.56 13.51
CA CYS A 446 -6.21 5.56 13.83
C CYS A 446 -5.55 4.17 13.96
N PHE A 447 -6.32 3.09 14.06
CA PHE A 447 -5.82 1.73 14.20
C PHE A 447 -5.04 1.22 12.97
N ALA A 448 -5.37 1.70 11.77
CA ALA A 448 -4.72 1.24 10.53
C ALA A 448 -3.25 1.64 10.39
N ALA A 449 -2.83 2.75 10.97
CA ALA A 449 -1.43 3.22 10.85
C ALA A 449 -0.47 2.50 11.81
N SER A 450 -0.94 2.02 12.96
CA SER A 450 -0.12 1.23 13.90
C SER A 450 -0.02 -0.25 13.48
N GLU A 451 -1.00 -0.77 12.76
CA GLU A 451 -0.97 -2.13 12.21
C GLU A 451 -0.13 -2.22 10.92
N LEU A 452 -0.03 -1.14 10.15
CA LEU A 452 0.87 -1.06 8.98
C LEU A 452 2.37 -1.06 9.33
N ILE A 453 2.74 -0.71 10.56
CA ILE A 453 4.14 -0.69 11.02
C ILE A 453 4.62 -2.11 11.40
N LEU A 454 3.75 -3.00 11.85
CA LEU A 454 4.11 -4.34 12.35
C LEU A 454 4.40 -5.38 11.24
N PRO A 455 3.68 -5.40 10.10
CA PRO A 455 3.96 -6.35 9.02
C PRO A 455 5.16 -5.97 8.14
N ILE A 456 5.41 -4.68 7.91
CA ILE A 456 6.51 -4.21 7.03
C ILE A 456 7.88 -4.51 7.62
N ALA A 457 7.99 -4.63 8.95
CA ALA A 457 9.24 -4.91 9.62
C ALA A 457 9.66 -6.39 9.65
N GLY A 458 8.89 -7.35 9.08
CA GLY A 458 9.23 -8.80 8.87
C GLY A 458 10.23 -9.44 9.84
N GLY A 459 10.59 -8.72 10.89
CA GLY A 459 11.53 -9.08 11.92
C GLY A 459 10.99 -8.66 13.29
N LYS A 460 11.02 -9.57 14.24
CA LYS A 460 10.74 -9.24 15.64
C LYS A 460 11.63 -8.09 16.07
N LEU A 461 11.03 -6.95 16.39
CA LEU A 461 11.72 -5.85 17.08
C LEU A 461 12.08 -6.31 18.50
N TRP A 462 13.35 -6.55 18.73
CA TRP A 462 13.86 -6.82 20.07
C TRP A 462 14.53 -5.57 20.63
N LYS A 463 14.04 -5.12 21.76
CA LYS A 463 14.67 -4.04 22.54
C LYS A 463 15.72 -4.65 23.47
N GLN A 464 17.01 -4.44 23.17
CA GLN A 464 18.07 -4.63 24.14
C GLN A 464 18.78 -3.30 24.33
N GLY A 465 18.76 -2.78 25.55
CA GLY A 465 19.62 -1.68 25.99
C GLY A 465 19.41 -0.34 25.30
N GLY A 466 18.17 0.07 25.02
CA GLY A 466 17.85 1.45 24.59
C GLY A 466 18.05 1.75 23.10
N SER A 467 18.56 0.84 22.30
CA SER A 467 18.65 0.99 20.84
C SER A 467 17.87 -0.12 20.12
N PHE A 468 17.27 0.20 18.99
CA PHE A 468 16.59 -0.75 18.13
C PHE A 468 17.59 -1.36 17.15
N THR A 469 17.80 -2.67 17.22
CA THR A 469 18.58 -3.39 16.20
C THR A 469 17.64 -4.18 15.30
N VAL A 470 17.67 -3.87 14.02
CA VAL A 470 16.99 -4.65 12.97
C VAL A 470 17.90 -5.81 12.58
N LYS A 471 17.50 -7.05 12.88
CA LYS A 471 18.20 -8.23 12.39
C LYS A 471 17.68 -8.56 11.01
N LYS A 472 18.54 -8.43 9.97
CA LYS A 472 18.24 -8.82 8.59
C LYS A 472 17.76 -10.28 8.54
N ARG A 473 16.47 -10.51 8.22
CA ARG A 473 16.07 -11.73 7.52
C ARG A 473 16.14 -11.43 6.02
N LYS A 474 16.70 -12.35 5.27
CA LYS A 474 16.65 -12.33 3.81
C LYS A 474 15.18 -12.42 3.41
N ASN A 475 14.71 -11.42 2.68
CA ASN A 475 13.37 -11.16 2.12
C ASN A 475 12.32 -10.57 3.07
N PRO A 476 12.11 -9.26 3.01
CA PRO A 476 10.84 -8.63 3.36
C PRO A 476 10.04 -8.42 2.07
N LYS A 477 9.26 -9.43 1.67
CA LYS A 477 8.29 -9.29 0.61
C LYS A 477 6.94 -9.62 1.21
N PHE A 478 6.04 -8.72 1.21
CA PHE A 478 4.60 -8.72 1.36
C PHE A 478 4.11 -7.61 2.27
N LEU A 479 3.48 -6.68 1.68
CA LEU A 479 2.26 -5.96 2.03
C LEU A 479 2.28 -4.53 1.48
N LEU A 480 1.96 -4.42 0.22
CA LEU A 480 1.39 -3.20 -0.37
C LEU A 480 0.63 -3.57 -1.64
N SER A 481 -0.53 -4.19 -1.45
CA SER A 481 -1.58 -4.18 -2.45
C SER A 481 -2.93 -4.21 -1.75
N CYS A 482 -3.46 -3.06 -1.49
CA CYS A 482 -4.88 -2.76 -1.50
C CYS A 482 -5.05 -1.39 -2.13
#